data_fc977a430e32f6b7b1d8a9d4aa684583
#
_entry.id   fc977a430e32f6b7b1d8a9d4aa684583
#
_cell.length_a   1.000
_cell.length_b   1.000
_cell.length_c   1.000
_cell.angle_alpha   90.00
_cell.angle_beta   90.00
_cell.angle_gamma   90.00
#
_symmetry.space_group_name_H-M   'P 1'
#
loop_
_entity.id
_entity.type
_entity.pdbx_description
1 polymer ?
#
loop_
_entity_poly.entity_id
_entity_poly.type
_entity_poly.pdbx_seq_one_letter_code
_entity_poly.pdbx_strand_id
1 'polypeptide(L)'
;MIEARLRLQRRGFLLDVALALPAHGVTALVGPSGCGKTTVRRAIAGLERAAGSVAIAGAVWQDDATGRFVPAHRRPLGYVIQEAALFPHLDVQANLRYGQRRSQGASSRVSLKGVIELLGIAPLLPRRPATLSGGERQRVAIARALATGPRLLLMDEPLAALDGARKAEILPYLERLHRALALPVVLVTHAMDEVARLADHLVLMRDGGVEAAGPLHALLARTDLAPSRQDDAAVVLDAQVLEHDLRHGLTRIGRDGSSLWVGASTAAPGQRVRARVLARDVSVTRQAPSETSILNVVPVVVDSIANEHSTALLRLRVGDAADRPLGLGWTLLARITSRSLDALHLQPGDALHAQIKSVALM
;
A
#
# COMPACT_ATOMS: atom_id res chain seq x y z
N MET A 1 7.43 -14.01 -8.96
CA MET A 1 6.06 -14.15 -8.51
C MET A 1 6.07 -14.85 -7.15
N ILE A 2 5.15 -14.51 -6.25
CA ILE A 2 4.85 -15.26 -5.03
C ILE A 2 3.56 -16.02 -5.33
N GLU A 3 3.61 -17.34 -5.23
CA GLU A 3 2.45 -18.19 -5.47
C GLU A 3 2.15 -18.97 -4.19
N ALA A 4 0.92 -18.86 -3.70
CA ALA A 4 0.49 -19.60 -2.52
C ALA A 4 -0.95 -20.09 -2.70
N ARG A 5 -1.15 -21.38 -2.58
CA ARG A 5 -2.47 -22.02 -2.48
C ARG A 5 -2.53 -22.68 -1.12
N LEU A 6 -3.40 -22.16 -0.26
CA LEU A 6 -3.41 -22.52 1.15
C LEU A 6 -4.82 -22.85 1.59
N ARG A 7 -4.99 -24.02 2.20
CA ARG A 7 -6.24 -24.44 2.81
C ARG A 7 -6.01 -24.89 4.24
N LEU A 8 -6.75 -24.30 5.17
CA LEU A 8 -6.65 -24.66 6.59
C LEU A 8 -8.04 -24.59 7.23
N GLN A 9 -8.48 -25.72 7.76
CA GLN A 9 -9.71 -25.83 8.52
C GLN A 9 -9.43 -25.69 10.00
N ARG A 10 -10.13 -24.78 10.66
CA ARG A 10 -10.19 -24.67 12.12
C ARG A 10 -11.65 -24.69 12.58
N ARG A 11 -11.88 -24.84 13.88
CA ARG A 11 -13.24 -24.80 14.42
C ARG A 11 -13.87 -23.41 14.11
N GLY A 12 -14.95 -23.42 13.32
CA GLY A 12 -15.66 -22.19 12.93
C GLY A 12 -14.97 -21.30 11.88
N PHE A 13 -13.84 -21.74 11.28
CA PHE A 13 -13.12 -20.95 10.28
C PHE A 13 -12.47 -21.82 9.21
N LEU A 14 -12.68 -21.51 7.96
CA LEU A 14 -11.99 -22.12 6.81
C LEU A 14 -11.17 -21.05 6.09
N LEU A 15 -9.86 -21.24 6.03
CA LEU A 15 -9.01 -20.53 5.09
C LEU A 15 -8.95 -21.31 3.78
N ASP A 16 -9.28 -20.67 2.67
CA ASP A 16 -9.11 -21.22 1.32
C ASP A 16 -8.72 -20.07 0.37
N VAL A 17 -7.41 -19.97 0.10
CA VAL A 17 -6.86 -18.85 -0.67
C VAL A 17 -5.94 -19.32 -1.78
N ALA A 18 -6.05 -18.67 -2.94
CA ALA A 18 -5.10 -18.76 -4.04
C ALA A 18 -4.54 -17.35 -4.31
N LEU A 19 -3.24 -17.18 -4.11
CA LEU A 19 -2.54 -15.92 -4.25
C LEU A 19 -1.48 -16.03 -5.35
N ALA A 20 -1.46 -15.06 -6.25
CA ALA A 20 -0.42 -14.84 -7.24
C ALA A 20 0.02 -13.37 -7.14
N LEU A 21 1.11 -13.11 -6.39
CA LEU A 21 1.55 -11.76 -6.07
C LEU A 21 2.80 -11.39 -6.87
N PRO A 22 3.02 -10.09 -7.18
CA PRO A 22 4.20 -9.62 -7.90
C PRO A 22 5.52 -10.04 -7.24
N ALA A 23 6.56 -10.21 -8.06
CA ALA A 23 7.90 -10.56 -7.61
C ALA A 23 8.70 -9.38 -7.03
N HIS A 24 8.14 -8.19 -7.05
CA HIS A 24 8.73 -6.93 -6.59
C HIS A 24 7.62 -6.00 -6.14
N GLY A 25 8.01 -4.94 -5.43
CA GLY A 25 7.07 -3.98 -4.87
C GLY A 25 6.38 -4.48 -3.60
N VAL A 26 5.45 -3.69 -3.11
CA VAL A 26 4.71 -3.94 -1.87
C VAL A 26 3.30 -4.41 -2.19
N THR A 27 2.95 -5.60 -1.72
CA THR A 27 1.56 -6.10 -1.72
C THR A 27 0.97 -5.92 -0.32
N ALA A 28 -0.09 -5.13 -0.21
CA ALA A 28 -0.85 -5.01 1.02
C ALA A 28 -1.91 -6.11 1.11
N LEU A 29 -1.97 -6.77 2.25
CA LEU A 29 -3.00 -7.76 2.61
C LEU A 29 -3.95 -7.14 3.63
N VAL A 30 -5.16 -6.83 3.21
CA VAL A 30 -6.17 -6.07 3.97
C VAL A 30 -7.45 -6.87 4.11
N GLY A 31 -8.20 -6.61 5.19
CA GLY A 31 -9.50 -7.25 5.45
C GLY A 31 -9.86 -7.12 6.93
N PRO A 32 -11.11 -7.46 7.31
CA PRO A 32 -11.57 -7.38 8.70
C PRO A 32 -10.76 -8.28 9.64
N SER A 33 -10.84 -8.01 10.92
CA SER A 33 -10.23 -8.89 11.94
C SER A 33 -10.80 -10.30 11.83
N GLY A 34 -9.94 -11.30 11.96
CA GLY A 34 -10.36 -12.72 11.87
C GLY A 34 -10.48 -13.28 10.45
N CYS A 35 -10.39 -12.49 9.37
CA CYS A 35 -10.53 -12.99 7.99
C CYS A 35 -9.37 -13.87 7.49
N GLY A 36 -8.33 -14.14 8.31
CA GLY A 36 -7.27 -15.06 7.96
C GLY A 36 -5.92 -14.48 7.54
N LYS A 37 -5.72 -13.15 7.52
CA LYS A 37 -4.45 -12.49 7.14
C LYS A 37 -3.24 -13.05 7.88
N THR A 38 -3.35 -13.16 9.20
CA THR A 38 -2.28 -13.71 10.06
C THR A 38 -1.99 -15.17 9.72
N THR A 39 -3.02 -15.97 9.42
CA THR A 39 -2.86 -17.37 9.03
C THR A 39 -2.15 -17.50 7.69
N VAL A 40 -2.55 -16.72 6.66
CA VAL A 40 -1.87 -16.68 5.35
C VAL A 40 -0.40 -16.35 5.52
N ARG A 41 -0.09 -15.27 6.22
CA ARG A 41 1.27 -14.83 6.47
C ARG A 41 2.10 -15.88 7.22
N ARG A 42 1.56 -16.46 8.30
CA ARG A 42 2.24 -17.52 9.08
C ARG A 42 2.49 -18.77 8.24
N ALA A 43 1.54 -19.13 7.35
CA ALA A 43 1.70 -20.26 6.44
C ALA A 43 2.80 -19.98 5.40
N ILE A 44 2.82 -18.79 4.79
CA ILE A 44 3.90 -18.37 3.89
C ILE A 44 5.26 -18.37 4.62
N ALA A 45 5.29 -17.96 5.88
CA ALA A 45 6.50 -17.99 6.70
C ALA A 45 6.93 -19.41 7.13
N GLY A 46 6.07 -20.42 7.00
CA GLY A 46 6.33 -21.78 7.52
C GLY A 46 6.21 -21.92 9.02
N LEU A 47 5.56 -20.94 9.67
CA LEU A 47 5.24 -20.93 11.11
C LEU A 47 3.92 -21.62 11.42
N GLU A 48 3.14 -21.90 10.38
CA GLU A 48 1.89 -22.65 10.44
C GLU A 48 1.80 -23.53 9.20
N ARG A 49 1.33 -24.75 9.36
CA ARG A 49 1.15 -25.68 8.25
C ARG A 49 -0.29 -25.63 7.78
N ALA A 50 -0.50 -25.06 6.60
CA ALA A 50 -1.74 -25.16 5.85
C ALA A 50 -1.55 -26.17 4.72
N ALA A 51 -2.59 -26.88 4.33
CA ALA A 51 -2.53 -27.76 3.15
C ALA A 51 -2.34 -26.91 1.88
N GLY A 52 -1.57 -27.44 0.92
CA GLY A 52 -1.37 -26.83 -0.39
C GLY A 52 0.08 -26.52 -0.75
N SER A 53 0.33 -25.40 -1.39
CA SER A 53 1.66 -25.08 -1.94
C SER A 53 2.06 -23.62 -1.69
N VAL A 54 3.36 -23.39 -1.54
CA VAL A 54 3.99 -22.05 -1.45
C VAL A 54 5.27 -22.06 -2.29
N ALA A 55 5.35 -21.16 -3.28
CA ALA A 55 6.53 -20.94 -4.10
C ALA A 55 6.86 -19.44 -4.19
N ILE A 56 8.14 -19.10 -4.06
CA ILE A 56 8.64 -17.72 -4.11
C ILE A 56 9.75 -17.65 -5.17
N ALA A 57 9.56 -16.83 -6.20
CA ALA A 57 10.51 -16.68 -7.29
C ALA A 57 10.98 -18.05 -7.87
N GLY A 58 10.04 -18.97 -8.08
CA GLY A 58 10.28 -20.32 -8.60
C GLY A 58 10.81 -21.34 -7.56
N ALA A 59 11.22 -20.89 -6.38
CA ALA A 59 11.65 -21.79 -5.31
C ALA A 59 10.43 -22.31 -4.52
N VAL A 60 10.20 -23.63 -4.55
CA VAL A 60 9.11 -24.29 -3.81
C VAL A 60 9.49 -24.42 -2.34
N TRP A 61 8.73 -23.74 -1.45
CA TRP A 61 8.91 -23.81 0.00
C TRP A 61 7.96 -24.82 0.66
N GLN A 62 6.83 -25.05 0.05
CA GLN A 62 5.88 -26.09 0.45
C GLN A 62 5.16 -26.62 -0.79
N ASP A 63 4.96 -27.92 -0.82
CA ASP A 63 4.10 -28.59 -1.78
C ASP A 63 3.67 -29.95 -1.21
N ASP A 64 2.41 -30.03 -0.84
CA ASP A 64 1.87 -31.23 -0.20
C ASP A 64 1.73 -32.39 -1.19
N ALA A 65 1.61 -32.13 -2.50
CA ALA A 65 1.57 -33.18 -3.51
C ALA A 65 2.90 -33.95 -3.60
N THR A 66 4.01 -33.27 -3.34
CA THR A 66 5.35 -33.85 -3.32
C THR A 66 5.89 -34.14 -1.90
N GLY A 67 5.13 -33.81 -0.86
CA GLY A 67 5.54 -33.92 0.53
C GLY A 67 6.61 -32.88 0.95
N ARG A 68 6.91 -31.90 0.12
CA ARG A 68 7.94 -30.91 0.40
C ARG A 68 7.47 -29.89 1.41
N PHE A 69 8.25 -29.67 2.48
CA PHE A 69 8.03 -28.60 3.46
C PHE A 69 9.36 -28.06 3.97
N VAL A 70 9.65 -26.78 3.63
CA VAL A 70 10.81 -26.06 4.15
C VAL A 70 10.41 -25.39 5.47
N PRO A 71 11.04 -25.73 6.61
CA PRO A 71 10.71 -25.13 7.90
C PRO A 71 11.10 -23.64 7.93
N ALA A 72 10.41 -22.85 8.76
CA ALA A 72 10.53 -21.39 8.80
C ALA A 72 11.99 -20.88 8.87
N HIS A 73 12.83 -21.49 9.71
CA HIS A 73 14.23 -21.10 9.89
C HIS A 73 15.13 -21.35 8.66
N ARG A 74 14.66 -22.13 7.68
CA ARG A 74 15.36 -22.39 6.40
C ARG A 74 14.72 -21.63 5.23
N ARG A 75 13.59 -20.93 5.45
CA ARG A 75 13.02 -20.06 4.41
C ARG A 75 13.83 -18.76 4.33
N PRO A 76 14.31 -18.34 3.16
CA PRO A 76 15.03 -17.08 3.00
C PRO A 76 14.05 -15.92 3.03
N LEU A 77 13.49 -15.62 4.19
CA LEU A 77 12.54 -14.54 4.41
C LEU A 77 12.97 -13.62 5.56
N GLY A 78 12.69 -12.33 5.43
CA GLY A 78 12.70 -11.38 6.52
C GLY A 78 11.30 -11.30 7.14
N TYR A 79 11.22 -11.33 8.46
CA TYR A 79 9.96 -11.30 9.17
C TYR A 79 9.97 -10.18 10.22
N VAL A 80 9.09 -9.22 10.04
CA VAL A 80 8.89 -8.09 10.96
C VAL A 80 7.52 -8.26 11.60
N ILE A 81 7.51 -8.47 12.90
CA ILE A 81 6.27 -8.60 13.68
C ILE A 81 5.84 -7.24 14.22
N GLN A 82 4.60 -7.13 14.65
CA GLN A 82 3.97 -5.92 15.16
C GLN A 82 4.79 -5.27 16.28
N GLU A 83 5.26 -6.05 17.23
CA GLU A 83 6.23 -5.60 18.22
C GLU A 83 7.65 -5.80 17.68
N ALA A 84 8.45 -4.75 17.66
CA ALA A 84 9.82 -4.78 17.14
C ALA A 84 10.76 -5.66 17.99
N ALA A 85 10.51 -6.97 18.06
CA ALA A 85 11.16 -7.94 18.94
C ALA A 85 12.69 -8.00 18.77
N LEU A 86 13.37 -6.91 19.17
CA LEU A 86 14.83 -6.84 19.22
C LEU A 86 15.37 -7.62 20.41
N PHE A 87 16.60 -8.13 20.29
CA PHE A 87 17.30 -8.78 21.41
C PHE A 87 17.71 -7.72 22.44
N PRO A 88 17.11 -7.69 23.65
CA PRO A 88 17.31 -6.59 24.60
C PRO A 88 18.72 -6.54 25.20
N HIS A 89 19.41 -7.68 25.23
CA HIS A 89 20.78 -7.82 25.72
C HIS A 89 21.86 -7.39 24.71
N LEU A 90 21.50 -7.18 23.44
CA LEU A 90 22.38 -6.76 22.37
C LEU A 90 22.14 -5.28 22.03
N ASP A 91 23.21 -4.55 21.66
CA ASP A 91 23.07 -3.24 21.03
C ASP A 91 22.48 -3.39 19.59
N VAL A 92 22.19 -2.26 18.95
CA VAL A 92 21.65 -2.26 17.57
C VAL A 92 22.61 -2.94 16.60
N GLN A 93 23.90 -2.64 16.68
CA GLN A 93 24.90 -3.24 15.79
C GLN A 93 24.94 -4.76 15.92
N ALA A 94 24.92 -5.28 17.14
CA ALA A 94 24.90 -6.72 17.40
C ALA A 94 23.58 -7.38 16.94
N ASN A 95 22.45 -6.71 17.10
CA ASN A 95 21.17 -7.14 16.54
C ASN A 95 21.24 -7.30 15.01
N LEU A 96 21.83 -6.34 14.29
CA LEU A 96 22.00 -6.42 12.83
C LEU A 96 22.97 -7.53 12.43
N ARG A 97 24.12 -7.65 13.13
CA ARG A 97 25.11 -8.73 12.89
C ARG A 97 24.50 -10.12 13.13
N TYR A 98 23.59 -10.25 14.11
CA TYR A 98 22.88 -11.51 14.32
C TYR A 98 22.04 -11.91 13.09
N GLY A 99 21.33 -10.95 12.48
CA GLY A 99 20.63 -11.17 11.22
C GLY A 99 21.58 -11.58 10.09
N GLN A 100 22.68 -10.85 9.94
CA GLN A 100 23.69 -11.10 8.89
C GLN A 100 24.33 -12.49 8.98
N ARG A 101 24.68 -12.97 10.18
CA ARG A 101 25.25 -14.31 10.42
C ARG A 101 24.27 -15.44 10.05
N ARG A 102 22.99 -15.17 9.97
CA ARG A 102 21.93 -16.11 9.56
C ARG A 102 21.65 -16.06 8.05
N SER A 103 22.29 -15.14 7.32
CA SER A 103 22.26 -15.12 5.87
C SER A 103 22.89 -16.42 5.33
N GLN A 104 22.08 -17.24 4.65
CA GLN A 104 22.51 -18.54 4.11
C GLN A 104 23.24 -18.37 2.76
N GLY A 105 24.27 -17.50 2.68
CA GLY A 105 25.07 -17.35 1.48
C GLY A 105 24.36 -16.73 0.27
N ALA A 106 23.12 -16.29 0.43
CA ALA A 106 22.42 -15.52 -0.58
C ALA A 106 23.13 -14.16 -0.68
N SER A 107 23.69 -13.86 -1.84
CA SER A 107 24.18 -12.52 -2.19
C SER A 107 23.06 -11.53 -1.88
N SER A 108 23.15 -10.84 -0.75
CA SER A 108 22.16 -9.81 -0.39
C SER A 108 22.22 -8.73 -1.49
N ARG A 109 21.09 -8.48 -2.14
CA ARG A 109 20.98 -7.43 -3.16
C ARG A 109 21.24 -6.03 -2.59
N VAL A 110 21.16 -5.89 -1.27
CA VAL A 110 21.43 -4.64 -0.55
C VAL A 110 22.48 -4.92 0.52
N SER A 111 23.57 -4.16 0.52
CA SER A 111 24.60 -4.27 1.55
C SER A 111 24.05 -3.82 2.92
N LEU A 112 24.56 -4.37 4.02
CA LEU A 112 24.20 -3.92 5.36
C LEU A 112 24.40 -2.40 5.53
N LYS A 113 25.47 -1.85 4.95
CA LYS A 113 25.73 -0.40 4.93
C LYS A 113 24.59 0.35 4.26
N GLY A 114 24.13 -0.09 3.09
CA GLY A 114 23.00 0.52 2.38
C GLY A 114 21.69 0.46 3.19
N VAL A 115 21.43 -0.65 3.88
CA VAL A 115 20.26 -0.77 4.78
C VAL A 115 20.34 0.23 5.93
N ILE A 116 21.51 0.40 6.56
CA ILE A 116 21.73 1.35 7.65
C ILE A 116 21.48 2.78 7.17
N GLU A 117 21.99 3.15 5.99
CA GLU A 117 21.81 4.47 5.38
C GLU A 117 20.33 4.72 5.00
N LEU A 118 19.69 3.77 4.30
CA LEU A 118 18.29 3.87 3.89
C LEU A 118 17.33 4.09 5.07
N LEU A 119 17.58 3.39 6.18
CA LEU A 119 16.73 3.47 7.37
C LEU A 119 17.19 4.54 8.37
N GLY A 120 18.29 5.25 8.09
CA GLY A 120 18.79 6.33 8.93
C GLY A 120 19.15 5.89 10.35
N ILE A 121 19.67 4.66 10.53
CA ILE A 121 19.94 4.08 11.85
C ILE A 121 21.42 4.12 12.25
N ALA A 122 22.29 4.77 11.47
CA ALA A 122 23.71 4.88 11.78
C ALA A 122 23.97 5.46 13.21
N PRO A 123 23.29 6.53 13.66
CA PRO A 123 23.48 7.07 15.02
C PRO A 123 22.98 6.14 16.12
N LEU A 124 22.17 5.14 15.77
CA LEU A 124 21.57 4.22 16.74
C LEU A 124 22.42 2.98 16.99
N LEU A 125 23.45 2.72 16.18
CA LEU A 125 24.24 1.47 16.22
C LEU A 125 24.79 1.11 17.62
N PRO A 126 25.34 2.05 18.42
CA PRO A 126 25.85 1.76 19.76
C PRO A 126 24.76 1.69 20.84
N ARG A 127 23.52 2.04 20.51
CA ARG A 127 22.42 2.12 21.48
C ARG A 127 21.79 0.76 21.76
N ARG A 128 21.22 0.60 22.96
CA ARG A 128 20.45 -0.60 23.32
C ARG A 128 18.94 -0.40 22.99
N PRO A 129 18.20 -1.49 22.68
CA PRO A 129 16.78 -1.41 22.35
C PRO A 129 15.92 -0.65 23.37
N ALA A 130 16.24 -0.74 24.66
CA ALA A 130 15.51 -0.07 25.73
C ALA A 130 15.58 1.47 25.65
N THR A 131 16.62 2.02 24.98
CA THR A 131 16.81 3.48 24.85
C THR A 131 16.30 4.04 23.53
N LEU A 132 15.67 3.21 22.70
CA LEU A 132 15.13 3.59 21.39
C LEU A 132 13.66 4.01 21.51
N SER A 133 13.25 4.98 20.71
CA SER A 133 11.83 5.29 20.49
C SER A 133 11.13 4.11 19.78
N GLY A 134 9.80 4.11 19.74
CA GLY A 134 9.02 3.08 19.02
C GLY A 134 9.37 3.03 17.53
N GLY A 135 9.48 4.19 16.87
CA GLY A 135 9.86 4.29 15.46
C GLY A 135 11.31 3.87 15.19
N GLU A 136 12.25 4.24 16.08
CA GLU A 136 13.64 3.78 16.01
C GLU A 136 13.74 2.26 16.16
N ARG A 137 13.03 1.66 17.13
CA ARG A 137 12.97 0.20 17.30
C ARG A 137 12.44 -0.48 16.06
N GLN A 138 11.40 0.07 15.44
CA GLN A 138 10.81 -0.50 14.23
C GLN A 138 11.78 -0.44 13.05
N ARG A 139 12.46 0.69 12.82
CA ARG A 139 13.50 0.81 11.79
C ARG A 139 14.63 -0.21 11.98
N VAL A 140 15.07 -0.40 13.21
CA VAL A 140 16.10 -1.42 13.55
C VAL A 140 15.59 -2.85 13.32
N ALA A 141 14.32 -3.15 13.63
CA ALA A 141 13.74 -4.47 13.39
C ALA A 141 13.66 -4.79 11.89
N ILE A 142 13.27 -3.81 11.07
CA ILE A 142 13.26 -3.92 9.60
C ILE A 142 14.69 -4.11 9.09
N ALA A 143 15.66 -3.33 9.57
CA ALA A 143 17.06 -3.47 9.21
C ALA A 143 17.60 -4.87 9.53
N ARG A 144 17.28 -5.42 10.70
CA ARG A 144 17.67 -6.77 11.10
C ARG A 144 17.06 -7.83 10.19
N ALA A 145 15.80 -7.69 9.82
CA ALA A 145 15.14 -8.60 8.89
C ALA A 145 15.81 -8.55 7.50
N LEU A 146 16.16 -7.37 7.01
CA LEU A 146 16.86 -7.19 5.73
C LEU A 146 18.31 -7.69 5.76
N ALA A 147 18.98 -7.59 6.92
CA ALA A 147 20.36 -8.07 7.09
C ALA A 147 20.50 -9.59 6.87
N THR A 148 19.41 -10.36 6.93
CA THR A 148 19.41 -11.79 6.58
C THR A 148 19.54 -12.08 5.09
N GLY A 149 19.48 -11.06 4.21
CA GLY A 149 19.47 -11.23 2.75
C GLY A 149 18.23 -11.96 2.23
N PRO A 150 17.01 -11.55 2.62
CA PRO A 150 15.80 -12.30 2.32
C PRO A 150 15.41 -12.22 0.84
N ARG A 151 14.64 -13.23 0.37
CA ARG A 151 13.94 -13.20 -0.93
C ARG A 151 12.51 -12.69 -0.85
N LEU A 152 11.99 -12.54 0.36
CA LEU A 152 10.67 -12.00 0.67
C LEU A 152 10.74 -11.30 2.03
N LEU A 153 10.13 -10.12 2.15
CA LEU A 153 9.93 -9.43 3.42
C LEU A 153 8.44 -9.52 3.81
N LEU A 154 8.16 -10.08 4.97
CA LEU A 154 6.82 -10.11 5.56
C LEU A 154 6.78 -9.09 6.70
N MET A 155 5.84 -8.16 6.65
CA MET A 155 5.62 -7.16 7.70
C MET A 155 4.20 -7.30 8.25
N ASP A 156 4.09 -7.45 9.55
CA ASP A 156 2.82 -7.60 10.27
C ASP A 156 2.53 -6.35 11.07
N GLU A 157 1.58 -5.57 10.60
CA GLU A 157 1.14 -4.33 11.25
C GLU A 157 2.32 -3.49 11.78
N PRO A 158 3.33 -3.20 10.94
CA PRO A 158 4.61 -2.67 11.40
C PRO A 158 4.49 -1.28 12.04
N LEU A 159 3.38 -0.58 11.85
CA LEU A 159 3.17 0.77 12.36
C LEU A 159 2.02 0.85 13.38
N ALA A 160 1.34 -0.26 13.71
CA ALA A 160 0.13 -0.23 14.54
C ALA A 160 0.37 0.29 15.97
N ALA A 161 1.57 0.04 16.52
CA ALA A 161 1.94 0.48 17.86
C ALA A 161 2.44 1.94 17.94
N LEU A 162 2.41 2.68 16.82
CA LEU A 162 2.92 4.05 16.72
C LEU A 162 1.78 5.06 16.65
N ASP A 163 1.95 6.17 17.33
CA ASP A 163 1.09 7.34 17.17
C ASP A 163 1.29 8.04 15.82
N GLY A 164 0.42 8.98 15.46
CA GLY A 164 0.45 9.66 14.16
C GLY A 164 1.78 10.39 13.88
N ALA A 165 2.38 11.03 14.90
CA ALA A 165 3.64 11.75 14.74
C ALA A 165 4.80 10.78 14.42
N ARG A 166 4.87 9.66 15.14
CA ARG A 166 5.89 8.61 14.89
C ARG A 166 5.67 7.87 13.58
N LYS A 167 4.40 7.67 13.16
CA LYS A 167 4.10 7.15 11.82
C LYS A 167 4.62 8.09 10.73
N ALA A 168 4.39 9.40 10.87
CA ALA A 168 4.88 10.40 9.92
C ALA A 168 6.42 10.42 9.84
N GLU A 169 7.11 10.16 10.94
CA GLU A 169 8.59 10.05 10.97
C GLU A 169 9.10 8.82 10.21
N ILE A 170 8.47 7.64 10.36
CA ILE A 170 8.98 6.39 9.80
C ILE A 170 8.58 6.16 8.33
N LEU A 171 7.40 6.63 7.91
CA LEU A 171 6.87 6.41 6.56
C LEU A 171 7.85 6.81 5.44
N PRO A 172 8.55 7.96 5.48
CA PRO A 172 9.52 8.31 4.46
C PRO A 172 10.68 7.31 4.32
N TYR A 173 11.07 6.63 5.41
CA TYR A 173 12.09 5.58 5.35
C TYR A 173 11.56 4.32 4.66
N LEU A 174 10.30 3.96 4.91
CA LEU A 174 9.65 2.82 4.24
C LEU A 174 9.42 3.09 2.76
N GLU A 175 9.05 4.30 2.38
CA GLU A 175 8.92 4.72 0.98
C GLU A 175 10.27 4.66 0.24
N ARG A 176 11.36 5.15 0.85
CA ARG A 176 12.72 5.03 0.29
C ARG A 176 13.14 3.57 0.17
N LEU A 177 12.86 2.77 1.21
CA LEU A 177 13.12 1.34 1.21
C LEU A 177 12.38 0.64 0.06
N HIS A 178 11.10 0.93 -0.11
CA HIS A 178 10.27 0.42 -1.20
C HIS A 178 10.87 0.72 -2.59
N ARG A 179 11.30 1.97 -2.81
CA ARG A 179 11.90 2.39 -4.09
C ARG A 179 13.29 1.76 -4.36
N ALA A 180 14.06 1.52 -3.30
CA ALA A 180 15.43 1.02 -3.40
C ALA A 180 15.53 -0.51 -3.49
N LEU A 181 14.52 -1.24 -2.95
CA LEU A 181 14.56 -2.68 -2.88
C LEU A 181 13.82 -3.33 -4.07
N ALA A 182 14.54 -4.11 -4.87
CA ALA A 182 13.94 -5.04 -5.83
C ALA A 182 13.52 -6.37 -5.14
N LEU A 183 12.85 -6.25 -3.99
CA LEU A 183 12.44 -7.35 -3.12
C LEU A 183 10.92 -7.32 -2.97
N PRO A 184 10.20 -8.43 -3.13
CA PRO A 184 8.78 -8.47 -2.81
C PRO A 184 8.56 -8.28 -1.31
N VAL A 185 7.60 -7.43 -0.98
CA VAL A 185 7.17 -7.16 0.39
C VAL A 185 5.69 -7.51 0.52
N VAL A 186 5.31 -8.28 1.51
CA VAL A 186 3.91 -8.48 1.91
C VAL A 186 3.68 -7.73 3.21
N LEU A 187 2.86 -6.71 3.13
CA LEU A 187 2.48 -5.84 4.24
C LEU A 187 1.08 -6.22 4.72
N VAL A 188 0.95 -6.66 5.95
CA VAL A 188 -0.37 -6.79 6.60
C VAL A 188 -0.63 -5.52 7.38
N THR A 189 -1.72 -4.84 7.07
CA THR A 189 -2.18 -3.64 7.79
C THR A 189 -3.69 -3.48 7.64
N HIS A 190 -4.30 -2.74 8.55
CA HIS A 190 -5.69 -2.32 8.47
C HIS A 190 -5.81 -0.81 8.20
N ALA A 191 -4.69 -0.09 8.15
CA ALA A 191 -4.63 1.36 7.94
C ALA A 191 -4.55 1.67 6.44
N MET A 192 -5.62 2.19 5.86
CA MET A 192 -5.70 2.49 4.42
C MET A 192 -4.77 3.63 3.99
N ASP A 193 -4.36 4.52 4.90
CA ASP A 193 -3.34 5.53 4.66
C ASP A 193 -1.94 4.91 4.45
N GLU A 194 -1.60 3.87 5.21
CA GLU A 194 -0.35 3.11 5.01
C GLU A 194 -0.38 2.35 3.67
N VAL A 195 -1.53 1.74 3.35
CA VAL A 195 -1.74 1.05 2.06
C VAL A 195 -1.56 2.01 0.90
N ALA A 196 -2.20 3.18 0.95
CA ALA A 196 -2.13 4.19 -0.10
C ALA A 196 -0.70 4.67 -0.37
N ARG A 197 0.11 4.82 0.69
CA ARG A 197 1.49 5.30 0.59
C ARG A 197 2.48 4.23 0.13
N LEU A 198 2.34 3.02 0.64
CA LEU A 198 3.38 1.99 0.51
C LEU A 198 3.07 0.91 -0.53
N ALA A 199 1.78 0.59 -0.77
CA ALA A 199 1.43 -0.56 -1.59
C ALA A 199 1.37 -0.24 -3.09
N ASP A 200 1.78 -1.21 -3.91
CA ASP A 200 1.60 -1.22 -5.37
C ASP A 200 0.44 -2.15 -5.74
N HIS A 201 0.25 -3.18 -4.94
CA HIS A 201 -0.73 -4.23 -5.15
C HIS A 201 -1.54 -4.44 -3.88
N LEU A 202 -2.82 -4.68 -4.02
CA LEU A 202 -3.75 -4.89 -2.92
C LEU A 202 -4.38 -6.26 -3.03
N VAL A 203 -4.49 -6.94 -1.89
CA VAL A 203 -5.29 -8.16 -1.72
C VAL A 203 -6.30 -7.90 -0.62
N LEU A 204 -7.57 -7.95 -0.97
CA LEU A 204 -8.67 -7.85 -0.03
C LEU A 204 -9.11 -9.25 0.36
N MET A 205 -9.11 -9.52 1.66
CA MET A 205 -9.55 -10.79 2.22
C MET A 205 -10.86 -10.63 2.97
N ARG A 206 -11.74 -11.61 2.80
CA ARG A 206 -12.99 -11.73 3.56
C ARG A 206 -13.26 -13.21 3.85
N ASP A 207 -13.71 -13.53 5.05
CA ASP A 207 -14.22 -14.84 5.47
C ASP A 207 -13.32 -16.03 5.06
N GLY A 208 -12.00 -15.87 5.21
CA GLY A 208 -11.02 -16.90 4.87
C GLY A 208 -10.66 -17.02 3.38
N GLY A 209 -11.26 -16.21 2.52
CA GLY A 209 -11.02 -16.18 1.06
C GLY A 209 -10.40 -14.86 0.59
N VAL A 210 -10.06 -14.82 -0.70
CA VAL A 210 -9.66 -13.59 -1.41
C VAL A 210 -10.89 -13.01 -2.10
N GLU A 211 -11.30 -11.81 -1.68
CA GLU A 211 -12.42 -11.08 -2.29
C GLU A 211 -11.98 -10.38 -3.60
N ALA A 212 -10.80 -9.77 -3.58
CA ALA A 212 -10.21 -9.15 -4.76
C ALA A 212 -8.68 -9.06 -4.61
N ALA A 213 -7.97 -9.15 -5.73
CA ALA A 213 -6.53 -8.93 -5.80
C ALA A 213 -6.17 -8.21 -7.11
N GLY A 214 -5.26 -7.23 -7.06
CA GLY A 214 -4.85 -6.47 -8.24
C GLY A 214 -4.03 -5.22 -7.90
N PRO A 215 -3.69 -4.41 -8.93
CA PRO A 215 -3.01 -3.14 -8.72
C PRO A 215 -3.82 -2.22 -7.79
N LEU A 216 -3.11 -1.54 -6.88
CA LEU A 216 -3.73 -0.70 -5.84
C LEU A 216 -4.72 0.31 -6.43
N HIS A 217 -4.28 1.10 -7.43
CA HIS A 217 -5.10 2.15 -8.04
C HIS A 217 -6.38 1.61 -8.68
N ALA A 218 -6.32 0.40 -9.26
CA ALA A 218 -7.48 -0.23 -9.88
C ALA A 218 -8.51 -0.69 -8.84
N LEU A 219 -8.05 -1.29 -7.72
CA LEU A 219 -8.97 -1.78 -6.69
C LEU A 219 -9.55 -0.67 -5.83
N LEU A 220 -8.78 0.40 -5.52
CA LEU A 220 -9.30 1.54 -4.78
C LEU A 220 -10.35 2.33 -5.55
N ALA A 221 -10.32 2.28 -6.88
CA ALA A 221 -11.32 2.94 -7.74
C ALA A 221 -12.60 2.11 -7.94
N ARG A 222 -12.70 0.89 -7.39
CA ARG A 222 -13.91 0.05 -7.46
C ARG A 222 -14.91 0.45 -6.40
N THR A 223 -16.16 0.68 -6.81
CA THR A 223 -17.25 1.12 -5.92
C THR A 223 -17.95 -0.03 -5.19
N ASP A 224 -17.72 -1.27 -5.61
CA ASP A 224 -18.32 -2.48 -5.02
C ASP A 224 -17.53 -3.09 -3.86
N LEU A 225 -16.26 -2.65 -3.66
CA LEU A 225 -15.38 -3.20 -2.64
C LEU A 225 -15.49 -2.44 -1.31
N ALA A 226 -15.15 -3.13 -0.21
CA ALA A 226 -15.22 -2.58 1.14
C ALA A 226 -14.47 -1.23 1.34
N PRO A 227 -13.27 -0.98 0.79
CA PRO A 227 -12.58 0.29 0.97
C PRO A 227 -13.35 1.50 0.46
N SER A 228 -14.15 1.35 -0.60
CA SER A 228 -14.94 2.45 -1.17
C SER A 228 -16.15 2.84 -0.32
N ARG A 229 -16.62 1.96 0.55
CA ARG A 229 -17.76 2.18 1.43
C ARG A 229 -17.39 2.87 2.75
N GLN A 230 -16.09 3.05 3.02
CA GLN A 230 -15.60 3.74 4.21
C GLN A 230 -15.66 5.26 4.01
N ASP A 231 -15.75 6.02 5.10
CA ASP A 231 -15.78 7.50 5.05
C ASP A 231 -14.50 8.10 4.48
N ASP A 232 -13.40 7.39 4.60
CA ASP A 232 -12.09 7.75 4.08
C ASP A 232 -11.78 7.12 2.71
N ALA A 233 -12.80 6.66 1.98
CA ALA A 233 -12.68 6.18 0.62
C ALA A 233 -11.85 7.15 -0.22
N ALA A 234 -10.86 6.63 -0.93
CA ALA A 234 -9.90 7.43 -1.66
C ALA A 234 -9.40 6.69 -2.89
N VAL A 235 -8.92 7.44 -3.84
CA VAL A 235 -8.10 6.92 -4.94
C VAL A 235 -6.65 7.35 -4.76
N VAL A 236 -5.75 6.56 -5.32
CA VAL A 236 -4.32 6.88 -5.41
C VAL A 236 -4.00 7.12 -6.88
N LEU A 237 -3.44 8.30 -7.15
CA LEU A 237 -3.05 8.74 -8.48
C LEU A 237 -1.52 8.70 -8.59
N ASP A 238 -1.01 7.94 -9.55
CA ASP A 238 0.40 8.02 -9.91
C ASP A 238 0.58 9.21 -10.86
N ALA A 239 1.55 10.08 -10.57
CA ALA A 239 1.83 11.31 -11.29
C ALA A 239 3.34 11.58 -11.35
N GLN A 240 3.71 12.62 -12.10
CA GLN A 240 5.04 13.23 -12.07
C GLN A 240 4.91 14.70 -11.70
N VAL A 241 5.92 15.23 -11.01
CA VAL A 241 6.04 16.66 -10.79
C VAL A 241 6.28 17.34 -12.14
N LEU A 242 5.47 18.31 -12.49
CA LEU A 242 5.58 19.09 -13.72
C LEU A 242 6.36 20.37 -13.45
N GLU A 243 5.93 21.15 -12.45
CA GLU A 243 6.49 22.44 -12.11
C GLU A 243 6.18 22.83 -10.66
N HIS A 244 6.89 23.82 -10.16
CA HIS A 244 6.66 24.44 -8.85
C HIS A 244 6.26 25.91 -9.03
N ASP A 245 5.17 26.29 -8.40
CA ASP A 245 4.81 27.69 -8.19
C ASP A 245 5.32 28.15 -6.82
N LEU A 246 6.53 28.67 -6.80
CA LEU A 246 7.17 29.12 -5.57
C LEU A 246 6.45 30.32 -4.94
N ARG A 247 5.77 31.13 -5.75
CA ARG A 247 5.04 32.31 -5.28
C ARG A 247 3.85 31.93 -4.40
N HIS A 248 3.13 30.88 -4.79
CA HIS A 248 1.93 30.43 -4.09
C HIS A 248 2.15 29.18 -3.23
N GLY A 249 3.38 28.64 -3.21
CA GLY A 249 3.68 27.42 -2.45
C GLY A 249 2.95 26.18 -2.98
N LEU A 250 2.84 26.08 -4.30
CA LEU A 250 2.13 24.99 -4.96
C LEU A 250 3.07 24.18 -5.86
N THR A 251 2.70 22.93 -6.09
CA THR A 251 3.37 22.04 -7.04
C THR A 251 2.33 21.50 -8.01
N ARG A 252 2.61 21.56 -9.30
CA ARG A 252 1.77 20.94 -10.32
C ARG A 252 2.25 19.53 -10.57
N ILE A 253 1.36 18.57 -10.43
CA ILE A 253 1.61 17.18 -10.75
C ILE A 253 0.72 16.74 -11.91
N GLY A 254 1.19 15.80 -12.71
CA GLY A 254 0.41 15.39 -13.87
C GLY A 254 0.79 14.02 -14.43
N ARG A 255 -0.09 13.49 -15.27
CA ARG A 255 0.09 12.27 -16.04
C ARG A 255 -0.84 12.30 -17.25
N ASP A 256 -0.33 11.87 -18.41
CA ASP A 256 -1.12 11.64 -19.63
C ASP A 256 -2.01 12.83 -20.03
N GLY A 257 -1.50 14.09 -19.90
CA GLY A 257 -2.22 15.32 -20.23
C GLY A 257 -3.20 15.80 -19.16
N SER A 258 -3.41 15.09 -18.06
CA SER A 258 -4.16 15.55 -16.89
C SER A 258 -3.20 16.11 -15.84
N SER A 259 -3.61 17.18 -15.13
CA SER A 259 -2.77 17.76 -14.07
C SER A 259 -3.60 18.29 -12.91
N LEU A 260 -2.97 18.35 -11.72
CA LEU A 260 -3.54 18.87 -10.49
C LEU A 260 -2.51 19.73 -9.77
N TRP A 261 -2.98 20.76 -9.08
CA TRP A 261 -2.21 21.56 -8.14
C TRP A 261 -2.31 20.94 -6.74
N VAL A 262 -1.18 20.76 -6.10
CA VAL A 262 -1.05 20.24 -4.73
C VAL A 262 -0.22 21.19 -3.89
N GLY A 263 -0.18 21.01 -2.58
CA GLY A 263 0.70 21.78 -1.71
C GLY A 263 2.18 21.64 -2.08
N ALA A 264 3.01 22.54 -1.56
CA ALA A 264 4.45 22.57 -1.83
C ALA A 264 5.09 21.19 -1.62
N SER A 265 5.98 20.83 -2.55
CA SER A 265 6.75 19.59 -2.54
C SER A 265 8.22 19.86 -2.79
N THR A 266 9.09 19.05 -2.21
CA THR A 266 10.53 19.04 -2.46
C THR A 266 10.96 18.10 -3.59
N ALA A 267 10.01 17.35 -4.16
CA ALA A 267 10.28 16.43 -5.26
C ALA A 267 10.62 17.21 -6.54
N ALA A 268 11.69 16.85 -7.22
CA ALA A 268 12.14 17.57 -8.42
C ALA A 268 11.17 17.36 -9.60
N PRO A 269 11.10 18.33 -10.55
CA PRO A 269 10.39 18.16 -11.81
C PRO A 269 10.80 16.85 -12.52
N GLY A 270 9.82 16.10 -13.05
CA GLY A 270 10.01 14.77 -13.63
C GLY A 270 10.01 13.63 -12.60
N GLN A 271 10.15 13.90 -11.32
CA GLN A 271 10.10 12.88 -10.28
C GLN A 271 8.69 12.28 -10.15
N ARG A 272 8.62 10.96 -10.06
CA ARG A 272 7.35 10.25 -9.79
C ARG A 272 6.89 10.47 -8.36
N VAL A 273 5.62 10.77 -8.22
CA VAL A 273 4.93 11.02 -6.94
C VAL A 273 3.59 10.31 -6.94
N ARG A 274 3.07 10.08 -5.74
CA ARG A 274 1.70 9.60 -5.55
C ARG A 274 0.86 10.71 -4.91
N ALA A 275 -0.39 10.81 -5.35
CA ALA A 275 -1.35 11.72 -4.77
C ALA A 275 -2.59 10.94 -4.33
N ARG A 276 -3.08 11.23 -3.13
CA ARG A 276 -4.32 10.66 -2.59
C ARG A 276 -5.42 11.69 -2.69
N VAL A 277 -6.56 11.28 -3.24
CA VAL A 277 -7.78 12.09 -3.33
C VAL A 277 -8.89 11.37 -2.59
N LEU A 278 -9.44 11.99 -1.55
CA LEU A 278 -10.59 11.44 -0.81
C LEU A 278 -11.88 11.69 -1.59
N ALA A 279 -12.75 10.70 -1.65
CA ALA A 279 -14.03 10.80 -2.35
C ALA A 279 -14.92 11.94 -1.83
N ARG A 280 -14.83 12.25 -0.53
CA ARG A 280 -15.55 13.36 0.11
C ARG A 280 -15.02 14.75 -0.26
N ASP A 281 -13.79 14.83 -0.78
CA ASP A 281 -13.15 16.08 -1.20
C ASP A 281 -13.39 16.38 -2.68
N VAL A 282 -14.18 15.55 -3.37
CA VAL A 282 -14.54 15.69 -4.77
C VAL A 282 -16.02 16.00 -4.88
N SER A 283 -16.34 17.16 -5.44
CA SER A 283 -17.70 17.54 -5.86
C SER A 283 -17.80 17.54 -7.38
N VAL A 284 -19.02 17.54 -7.91
CA VAL A 284 -19.27 17.52 -9.36
C VAL A 284 -20.27 18.60 -9.74
N THR A 285 -20.07 19.15 -10.95
CA THR A 285 -20.95 20.15 -11.58
C THR A 285 -21.18 19.81 -13.04
N ARG A 286 -22.37 20.14 -13.58
CA ARG A 286 -22.64 19.94 -15.02
C ARG A 286 -21.90 20.93 -15.91
N GLN A 287 -21.72 22.15 -15.44
CA GLN A 287 -20.99 23.19 -16.15
C GLN A 287 -19.65 23.47 -15.47
N ALA A 288 -18.67 23.93 -16.25
CA ALA A 288 -17.42 24.41 -15.68
C ALA A 288 -17.70 25.55 -14.71
N PRO A 289 -17.27 25.44 -13.43
CA PRO A 289 -17.52 26.49 -12.46
C PRO A 289 -16.72 27.74 -12.80
N SER A 290 -17.34 28.92 -12.66
CA SER A 290 -16.71 30.23 -12.67
C SER A 290 -16.59 30.73 -11.23
N GLU A 291 -15.60 31.58 -10.95
CA GLU A 291 -15.43 32.27 -9.67
C GLU A 291 -15.37 31.30 -8.45
N THR A 292 -14.59 30.27 -8.58
CA THR A 292 -14.38 29.27 -7.51
C THR A 292 -12.99 29.39 -6.88
N SER A 293 -12.90 29.14 -5.57
CA SER A 293 -11.61 29.01 -4.87
C SER A 293 -10.92 27.66 -5.09
N ILE A 294 -11.58 26.71 -5.78
CA ILE A 294 -11.04 25.39 -6.05
C ILE A 294 -10.22 25.43 -7.32
N LEU A 295 -8.90 25.25 -7.19
CA LEU A 295 -7.97 25.28 -8.33
C LEU A 295 -8.07 24.03 -9.23
N ASN A 296 -8.39 22.90 -8.64
CA ASN A 296 -8.43 21.62 -9.34
C ASN A 296 -9.83 21.35 -9.87
N VAL A 297 -10.09 21.84 -11.07
CA VAL A 297 -11.32 21.57 -11.82
C VAL A 297 -10.93 20.78 -13.07
N VAL A 298 -11.42 19.55 -13.19
CA VAL A 298 -11.08 18.66 -14.29
C VAL A 298 -12.33 18.11 -14.97
N PRO A 299 -12.35 18.01 -16.31
CA PRO A 299 -13.43 17.36 -17.02
C PRO A 299 -13.42 15.86 -16.71
N VAL A 300 -14.60 15.31 -16.49
CA VAL A 300 -14.79 13.88 -16.14
C VAL A 300 -16.02 13.31 -16.79
N VAL A 301 -16.05 11.99 -16.94
CA VAL A 301 -17.24 11.23 -17.36
C VAL A 301 -17.61 10.28 -16.23
N VAL A 302 -18.90 10.21 -15.91
CA VAL A 302 -19.44 9.25 -14.95
C VAL A 302 -19.33 7.84 -15.52
N ASP A 303 -18.54 6.98 -14.87
CA ASP A 303 -18.35 5.58 -15.27
C ASP A 303 -19.38 4.65 -14.63
N SER A 304 -19.60 4.84 -13.31
CA SER A 304 -20.61 4.10 -12.56
C SER A 304 -21.07 4.88 -11.32
N ILE A 305 -22.24 4.51 -10.82
CA ILE A 305 -22.86 5.10 -9.62
C ILE A 305 -23.24 3.96 -8.68
N ALA A 306 -22.75 4.01 -7.45
CA ALA A 306 -23.15 3.11 -6.38
C ALA A 306 -23.98 3.89 -5.34
N ASN A 307 -25.23 3.53 -5.18
CA ASN A 307 -26.12 4.17 -4.20
C ASN A 307 -25.91 3.59 -2.81
N GLU A 308 -25.71 4.46 -1.84
CA GLU A 308 -25.63 4.18 -0.41
C GLU A 308 -26.74 4.99 0.27
N HIS A 309 -27.56 4.43 1.13
CA HIS A 309 -28.71 5.03 1.82
C HIS A 309 -28.94 6.55 1.61
N SER A 310 -28.05 7.40 2.12
CA SER A 310 -28.15 8.88 2.05
C SER A 310 -27.14 9.52 1.11
N THR A 311 -26.21 8.73 0.55
CA THR A 311 -25.13 9.19 -0.34
C THR A 311 -25.05 8.32 -1.59
N ALA A 312 -24.39 8.84 -2.59
CA ALA A 312 -24.01 8.11 -3.79
C ALA A 312 -22.50 8.25 -4.00
N LEU A 313 -21.87 7.15 -4.34
CA LEU A 313 -20.47 7.11 -4.72
C LEU A 313 -20.36 7.03 -6.25
N LEU A 314 -19.81 8.06 -6.84
CA LEU A 314 -19.58 8.15 -8.28
C LEU A 314 -18.17 7.68 -8.57
N ARG A 315 -18.02 6.83 -9.57
CA ARG A 315 -16.74 6.55 -10.21
C ARG A 315 -16.63 7.42 -11.44
N LEU A 316 -15.58 8.24 -11.49
CA LEU A 316 -15.38 9.27 -12.51
C LEU A 316 -14.08 9.00 -13.27
N ARG A 317 -14.13 8.99 -14.57
CA ARG A 317 -12.96 8.92 -15.43
C ARG A 317 -12.55 10.34 -15.83
N VAL A 318 -11.29 10.70 -15.60
CA VAL A 318 -10.74 12.02 -15.93
C VAL A 318 -10.45 12.11 -17.43
N GLY A 319 -10.85 13.21 -18.06
CA GLY A 319 -10.70 13.52 -19.50
C GLY A 319 -12.02 13.55 -20.25
N ASP A 320 -12.00 14.09 -21.47
CA ASP A 320 -13.19 14.18 -22.31
C ASP A 320 -13.59 12.81 -22.86
N ALA A 321 -14.90 12.62 -23.03
CA ALA A 321 -15.50 11.33 -23.41
C ALA A 321 -15.04 10.80 -24.78
N ALA A 322 -14.58 11.67 -25.68
CA ALA A 322 -14.35 11.36 -27.09
C ALA A 322 -12.95 10.76 -27.38
N ASP A 323 -11.91 11.02 -26.55
CA ASP A 323 -10.53 10.85 -27.01
C ASP A 323 -9.68 9.79 -26.29
N ARG A 324 -10.22 9.04 -25.32
CA ARG A 324 -9.37 8.08 -24.58
C ARG A 324 -9.97 6.69 -24.48
N PRO A 325 -9.19 5.63 -24.82
CA PRO A 325 -9.56 4.24 -24.55
C PRO A 325 -9.80 4.00 -23.06
N LEU A 326 -10.72 3.11 -22.75
CA LEU A 326 -10.95 2.61 -21.37
C LEU A 326 -9.63 2.12 -20.76
N GLY A 327 -9.23 2.72 -19.63
CA GLY A 327 -8.04 2.31 -18.87
C GLY A 327 -6.81 3.22 -18.97
N LEU A 328 -6.83 4.26 -19.83
CA LEU A 328 -5.80 5.29 -19.87
C LEU A 328 -6.31 6.56 -19.16
N GLY A 329 -5.61 7.00 -18.12
CA GLY A 329 -5.92 8.21 -17.35
C GLY A 329 -6.25 7.93 -15.89
N TRP A 330 -6.51 9.00 -15.16
CA TRP A 330 -6.91 8.92 -13.75
C TRP A 330 -8.38 8.57 -13.60
N THR A 331 -8.68 7.78 -12.58
CA THR A 331 -10.03 7.55 -12.08
C THR A 331 -10.16 8.26 -10.73
N LEU A 332 -11.25 8.99 -10.52
CA LEU A 332 -11.61 9.63 -9.27
C LEU A 332 -12.84 8.94 -8.67
N LEU A 333 -13.00 9.09 -7.37
CA LEU A 333 -14.25 8.81 -6.69
C LEU A 333 -14.81 10.14 -6.16
N ALA A 334 -16.12 10.33 -6.26
CA ALA A 334 -16.82 11.45 -5.63
C ALA A 334 -17.96 10.92 -4.79
N ARG A 335 -18.02 11.33 -3.52
CA ARG A 335 -19.14 11.01 -2.63
C ARG A 335 -20.07 12.22 -2.54
N ILE A 336 -21.29 12.08 -3.02
CA ILE A 336 -22.29 13.13 -3.01
C ILE A 336 -23.52 12.64 -2.25
N THR A 337 -24.42 13.56 -1.87
CA THR A 337 -25.70 13.18 -1.29
C THR A 337 -26.63 12.57 -2.34
N SER A 338 -27.53 11.66 -1.94
CA SER A 338 -28.56 11.14 -2.84
C SER A 338 -29.43 12.26 -3.40
N ARG A 339 -29.71 13.31 -2.59
CA ARG A 339 -30.44 14.51 -3.05
C ARG A 339 -29.70 15.24 -4.19
N SER A 340 -28.35 15.33 -4.11
CA SER A 340 -27.55 15.94 -5.19
C SER A 340 -27.56 15.09 -6.46
N LEU A 341 -27.52 13.75 -6.29
CA LEU A 341 -27.64 12.82 -7.42
C LEU A 341 -28.94 13.05 -8.18
N ASP A 342 -30.06 13.11 -7.44
CA ASP A 342 -31.40 13.33 -8.02
C ASP A 342 -31.52 14.72 -8.66
N ALA A 343 -31.11 15.78 -7.94
CA ALA A 343 -31.21 17.15 -8.43
C ALA A 343 -30.37 17.40 -9.71
N LEU A 344 -29.25 16.72 -9.84
CA LEU A 344 -28.41 16.79 -11.02
C LEU A 344 -28.79 15.77 -12.11
N HIS A 345 -29.74 14.87 -11.85
CA HIS A 345 -30.17 13.79 -12.74
C HIS A 345 -28.98 13.02 -13.35
N LEU A 346 -28.01 12.63 -12.48
CA LEU A 346 -26.77 12.00 -12.94
C LEU A 346 -26.99 10.55 -13.38
N GLN A 347 -26.36 10.23 -14.49
CA GLN A 347 -26.37 8.88 -15.08
C GLN A 347 -24.97 8.48 -15.53
N PRO A 348 -24.63 7.18 -15.60
CA PRO A 348 -23.42 6.72 -16.27
C PRO A 348 -23.36 7.24 -17.71
N GLY A 349 -22.19 7.75 -18.11
CA GLY A 349 -21.96 8.40 -19.42
C GLY A 349 -22.04 9.93 -19.37
N ASP A 350 -22.58 10.54 -18.32
CA ASP A 350 -22.66 12.00 -18.20
C ASP A 350 -21.27 12.65 -18.16
N ALA A 351 -21.10 13.69 -18.98
CA ALA A 351 -19.91 14.57 -18.92
C ALA A 351 -20.12 15.65 -17.86
N LEU A 352 -19.16 15.79 -16.97
CA LEU A 352 -19.19 16.68 -15.79
C LEU A 352 -17.85 17.36 -15.59
N HIS A 353 -17.80 18.28 -14.64
CA HIS A 353 -16.57 18.82 -14.07
C HIS A 353 -16.45 18.38 -12.62
N ALA A 354 -15.35 17.71 -12.30
CA ALA A 354 -14.99 17.38 -10.92
C ALA A 354 -14.16 18.53 -10.31
N GLN A 355 -14.59 18.99 -9.15
CA GLN A 355 -13.90 19.98 -8.34
C GLN A 355 -13.26 19.25 -7.17
N ILE A 356 -11.92 19.27 -7.09
CA ILE A 356 -11.15 18.55 -6.08
C ILE A 356 -10.62 19.57 -5.07
N LYS A 357 -11.21 19.58 -3.87
CA LYS A 357 -10.89 20.54 -2.81
C LYS A 357 -9.52 20.30 -2.20
N SER A 358 -9.15 19.05 -2.00
CA SER A 358 -7.89 18.66 -1.34
C SER A 358 -7.25 17.47 -2.03
N VAL A 359 -5.94 17.54 -2.20
CA VAL A 359 -5.09 16.46 -2.74
C VAL A 359 -3.89 16.33 -1.82
N ALA A 360 -3.72 15.16 -1.22
CA ALA A 360 -2.58 14.87 -0.38
C ALA A 360 -1.45 14.25 -1.22
N LEU A 361 -0.31 14.93 -1.31
CA LEU A 361 0.90 14.37 -1.90
C LEU A 361 1.56 13.40 -0.90
N MET A 362 2.02 12.25 -1.40
CA MET A 362 2.62 11.19 -0.61
C MET A 362 4.06 10.91 -1.03
#